data_371934438a7747dd810696872dfb2137
#
_entry.id   371934438a7747dd810696872dfb2137
#
_cell.length_a   1.000
_cell.length_b   1.000
_cell.length_c   1.000
_cell.angle_alpha   90.00
_cell.angle_beta   90.00
_cell.angle_gamma   90.00
#
_symmetry.space_group_name_H-M   'P 1'
#
loop_
_entity.id
_entity.type
_entity.pdbx_description
1 polymer ?
#
loop_
_entity_poly.entity_id
_entity_poly.type
_entity_poly.pdbx_seq_one_letter_code
_entity_poly.pdbx_strand_id
1 'polypeptide(L)'
;MRRVFTALCLSLAGCGTLLAQQPYADRWVWIFGWGLNREEDVVQIIPLLETAAKHGYNGAVLSANLDALCKQTPEYFRRLEQVKQACERLKLELIPSIFSVGYGGGALWHDPNLAEGLPVKDALFEVHGSEARHVPDPPVSIVNGGFEEFEGNRMKAFAFHDEPGVVSFPDTQVFHSGRASLRFENFRAQSAGNARVMQEVRVHPYRCYRMSVWVKTENLQPPQNLRLLVLAGNRDLAPRSFNVPATADWRKLTLTFNSMANDRVLVYVGLWGGQSGRFWVDDWTLEEVGAINVLRRPGTPVTVTSEDGSVVYAEGKDYAPLTDPGFSFWNMDRPAPTLRLLPGSRIRDGQRLRVSWYHPAVIYESQVTVCMGEPALYEIYEHEAKLLWERLKFQKVILNMDEVRMGGTCKACTGKDMAKLLGECVTKQVQILRKINPRVQVYIWSDMFDPHHNAHADYYLVQGDFTGSWNYIPKDTVIAVWGGEPREKSLLHFAQRGFRTLIACYYDAPNLDAVKGWQALAKQTKGVTGFMYTTWERKYDLLGAFGDLLWGR
;
A
#
# COMPACT_ATOMS: atom_id res chain seq x y z
N MET A 1 27.55 90.48 17.88
CA MET A 1 27.37 89.68 16.71
C MET A 1 26.99 88.26 17.18
N ARG A 2 25.68 87.96 17.20
CA ARG A 2 25.17 86.62 17.54
C ARG A 2 24.69 85.96 16.22
N ARG A 3 25.30 84.83 15.89
CA ARG A 3 24.82 83.99 14.77
C ARG A 3 23.80 82.96 15.29
N VAL A 4 22.61 83.03 14.77
CA VAL A 4 21.52 82.08 14.96
C VAL A 4 21.75 80.89 14.00
N PHE A 5 21.85 79.67 14.51
CA PHE A 5 21.83 78.44 13.69
C PHE A 5 20.40 77.87 13.72
N THR A 6 19.78 77.86 12.56
CA THR A 6 18.48 77.22 12.31
C THR A 6 18.72 75.76 12.00
N ALA A 7 18.25 74.83 12.86
CA ALA A 7 18.28 73.41 12.58
C ALA A 7 17.10 72.99 11.72
N LEU A 8 17.40 72.44 10.57
CA LEU A 8 16.41 71.86 9.64
C LEU A 8 16.18 70.40 10.01
N CYS A 9 15.04 70.05 10.58
CA CYS A 9 14.59 68.69 10.80
C CYS A 9 14.13 68.10 9.45
N LEU A 10 14.92 67.20 8.87
CA LEU A 10 14.49 66.30 7.80
C LEU A 10 13.78 65.08 8.41
N SER A 11 12.47 65.02 8.28
CA SER A 11 11.67 63.82 8.54
C SER A 11 11.90 62.80 7.42
N LEU A 12 12.68 61.76 7.69
CA LEU A 12 12.76 60.58 6.84
C LEU A 12 11.47 59.78 7.02
N ALA A 13 10.55 59.93 6.05
CA ALA A 13 9.47 58.98 5.89
C ALA A 13 10.04 57.66 5.41
N GLY A 14 10.19 56.68 6.31
CA GLY A 14 10.57 55.33 5.98
C GLY A 14 9.47 54.69 5.15
N CYS A 15 9.68 54.64 3.82
CA CYS A 15 8.88 53.84 2.93
C CYS A 15 9.24 52.35 3.19
N GLY A 16 8.49 51.73 4.10
CA GLY A 16 8.54 50.30 4.30
C GLY A 16 8.03 49.62 3.04
N THR A 17 8.95 49.24 2.18
CA THR A 17 8.64 48.29 1.10
C THR A 17 8.17 47.01 1.76
N LEU A 18 6.86 46.77 1.79
CA LEU A 18 6.29 45.45 1.94
C LEU A 18 6.94 44.59 0.84
N LEU A 19 7.98 43.84 1.22
CA LEU A 19 8.50 42.76 0.38
C LEU A 19 7.31 41.84 0.13
N ALA A 20 6.70 41.93 -1.04
CA ALA A 20 5.71 40.98 -1.50
C ALA A 20 6.31 39.59 -1.31
N GLN A 21 5.67 38.80 -0.48
CA GLN A 21 6.10 37.42 -0.19
C GLN A 21 6.23 36.73 -1.53
N GLN A 22 7.46 36.31 -1.90
CA GLN A 22 7.69 35.63 -3.17
C GLN A 22 6.80 34.40 -3.22
N PRO A 23 6.00 34.21 -4.27
CA PRO A 23 5.11 33.06 -4.37
C PRO A 23 5.97 31.79 -4.35
N TYR A 24 5.51 30.74 -3.64
CA TYR A 24 6.16 29.42 -3.65
C TYR A 24 6.42 28.96 -5.08
N ALA A 25 7.61 28.40 -5.33
CA ALA A 25 8.02 27.91 -6.66
C ALA A 25 7.12 26.76 -7.14
N ASP A 26 6.70 25.89 -6.20
CA ASP A 26 5.85 24.75 -6.47
C ASP A 26 4.46 24.98 -5.87
N ARG A 27 3.45 25.08 -6.72
CA ARG A 27 2.04 25.28 -6.37
C ARG A 27 1.24 24.25 -7.14
N TRP A 28 1.09 23.05 -6.56
CA TRP A 28 0.66 21.87 -7.29
C TRP A 28 -0.68 21.33 -6.84
N VAL A 29 -1.35 20.63 -7.74
CA VAL A 29 -2.51 19.79 -7.47
C VAL A 29 -2.17 18.34 -7.77
N TRP A 30 -2.59 17.45 -6.90
CA TRP A 30 -2.50 16.00 -7.06
C TRP A 30 -3.75 15.49 -7.78
N ILE A 31 -3.58 15.01 -9.02
CA ILE A 31 -4.64 14.39 -9.82
C ILE A 31 -4.59 12.88 -9.60
N PHE A 32 -5.44 12.39 -8.71
CA PHE A 32 -5.41 11.03 -8.19
C PHE A 32 -6.70 10.26 -8.49
N GLY A 33 -6.55 8.95 -8.74
CA GLY A 33 -7.67 8.01 -8.86
C GLY A 33 -8.29 7.90 -10.24
N TRP A 34 -7.69 8.50 -11.28
CA TRP A 34 -8.08 8.31 -12.68
C TRP A 34 -6.97 7.59 -13.44
N GLY A 35 -7.33 6.42 -14.01
CA GLY A 35 -6.40 5.59 -14.77
C GLY A 35 -6.29 5.96 -16.25
N LEU A 36 -7.03 6.95 -16.73
CA LEU A 36 -7.20 7.31 -18.14
C LEU A 36 -7.74 6.15 -18.99
N ASN A 37 -8.51 5.25 -18.38
CA ASN A 37 -9.08 4.08 -19.05
C ASN A 37 -10.36 4.42 -19.81
N ARG A 38 -11.04 5.51 -19.47
CA ARG A 38 -12.34 5.94 -20.04
C ARG A 38 -12.30 7.42 -20.38
N GLU A 39 -13.19 7.85 -21.31
CA GLU A 39 -13.34 9.28 -21.68
C GLU A 39 -13.77 10.14 -20.49
N GLU A 40 -14.61 9.59 -19.61
CA GLU A 40 -15.08 10.25 -18.39
C GLU A 40 -13.93 10.70 -17.49
N ASP A 41 -12.79 9.99 -17.51
CA ASP A 41 -11.60 10.36 -16.73
C ASP A 41 -11.09 11.74 -17.19
N VAL A 42 -11.01 11.98 -18.50
CA VAL A 42 -10.57 13.26 -19.08
C VAL A 42 -11.60 14.37 -18.81
N VAL A 43 -12.89 14.05 -18.97
CA VAL A 43 -14.00 14.99 -18.72
C VAL A 43 -14.00 15.49 -17.26
N GLN A 44 -13.59 14.65 -16.31
CA GLN A 44 -13.47 15.03 -14.90
C GLN A 44 -12.17 15.76 -14.58
N ILE A 45 -11.05 15.38 -15.19
CA ILE A 45 -9.73 15.99 -14.92
C ILE A 45 -9.62 17.42 -15.46
N ILE A 46 -10.08 17.70 -16.69
CA ILE A 46 -9.87 19.01 -17.32
C ILE A 46 -10.47 20.17 -16.50
N PRO A 47 -11.71 20.10 -15.98
CA PRO A 47 -12.26 21.17 -15.14
C PRO A 47 -11.47 21.41 -13.84
N LEU A 48 -10.84 20.37 -13.28
CA LEU A 48 -9.96 20.51 -12.12
C LEU A 48 -8.69 21.28 -12.47
N LEU A 49 -8.10 20.99 -13.64
CA LEU A 49 -6.95 21.73 -14.14
C LEU A 49 -7.29 23.21 -14.40
N GLU A 50 -8.47 23.50 -14.95
CA GLU A 50 -8.96 24.86 -15.16
C GLU A 50 -9.17 25.62 -13.84
N THR A 51 -9.74 24.95 -12.84
CA THR A 51 -9.88 25.49 -11.48
C THR A 51 -8.50 25.76 -10.87
N ALA A 52 -7.57 24.81 -10.94
CA ALA A 52 -6.21 24.97 -10.43
C ALA A 52 -5.51 26.17 -11.09
N ALA A 53 -5.52 26.27 -12.43
CA ALA A 53 -4.91 27.38 -13.15
C ALA A 53 -5.51 28.74 -12.77
N LYS A 54 -6.84 28.82 -12.64
CA LYS A 54 -7.56 30.02 -12.22
C LYS A 54 -7.12 30.49 -10.83
N HIS A 55 -6.82 29.56 -9.92
CA HIS A 55 -6.42 29.85 -8.54
C HIS A 55 -4.89 29.80 -8.32
N GLY A 56 -4.09 30.00 -9.39
CA GLY A 56 -2.65 30.28 -9.30
C GLY A 56 -1.75 29.09 -9.09
N TYR A 57 -2.23 27.87 -9.28
CA TYR A 57 -1.38 26.67 -9.39
C TYR A 57 -0.49 26.75 -10.62
N ASN A 58 0.66 26.07 -10.58
CA ASN A 58 1.61 26.02 -11.71
C ASN A 58 2.01 24.60 -12.11
N GLY A 59 1.50 23.58 -11.42
CA GLY A 59 1.76 22.19 -11.74
C GLY A 59 0.61 21.27 -11.38
N ALA A 60 0.48 20.19 -12.15
CA ALA A 60 -0.46 19.11 -11.92
C ALA A 60 0.31 17.79 -11.87
N VAL A 61 0.29 17.13 -10.72
CA VAL A 61 0.89 15.80 -10.56
C VAL A 61 -0.14 14.77 -10.98
N LEU A 62 0.18 13.97 -11.98
CA LEU A 62 -0.71 12.95 -12.54
C LEU A 62 -0.27 11.55 -12.12
N SER A 63 -1.17 10.81 -11.47
CA SER A 63 -1.04 9.38 -11.16
C SER A 63 -2.05 8.61 -12.02
N ALA A 64 -1.60 8.09 -13.16
CA ALA A 64 -2.44 7.46 -14.18
C ALA A 64 -1.76 6.27 -14.86
N ASN A 65 -1.19 5.34 -14.08
CA ASN A 65 -0.45 4.16 -14.60
C ASN A 65 0.72 4.54 -15.53
N LEU A 66 1.39 5.66 -15.24
CA LEU A 66 2.47 6.19 -16.07
C LEU A 66 3.78 5.37 -16.02
N ASP A 67 3.85 4.39 -15.15
CA ASP A 67 4.94 3.41 -15.02
C ASP A 67 4.63 2.04 -15.66
N ALA A 68 3.59 2.01 -16.52
CA ALA A 68 3.20 0.84 -17.31
C ALA A 68 2.74 1.25 -18.72
N LEU A 69 3.41 2.22 -19.34
CA LEU A 69 3.02 2.78 -20.64
C LEU A 69 3.08 1.73 -21.77
N CYS A 70 4.03 0.81 -21.75
CA CYS A 70 4.13 -0.23 -22.77
C CYS A 70 2.94 -1.23 -22.76
N LYS A 71 2.14 -1.23 -21.71
CA LYS A 71 0.93 -2.03 -21.58
C LYS A 71 -0.35 -1.28 -21.96
N GLN A 72 -0.23 0.01 -22.28
CA GLN A 72 -1.38 0.87 -22.55
C GLN A 72 -1.87 0.78 -24.00
N THR A 73 -3.15 1.14 -24.19
CA THR A 73 -3.81 1.15 -25.50
C THR A 73 -3.63 2.49 -26.23
N PRO A 74 -3.84 2.54 -27.57
CA PRO A 74 -3.86 3.80 -28.31
C PRO A 74 -4.85 4.83 -27.75
N GLU A 75 -6.00 4.38 -27.23
CA GLU A 75 -7.03 5.25 -26.63
C GLU A 75 -6.54 5.89 -25.32
N TYR A 76 -5.77 5.13 -24.52
CA TYR A 76 -5.11 5.69 -23.35
C TYR A 76 -4.14 6.83 -23.73
N PHE A 77 -3.29 6.61 -24.74
CA PHE A 77 -2.36 7.65 -25.19
C PHE A 77 -3.06 8.88 -25.76
N ARG A 78 -4.18 8.71 -26.43
CA ARG A 78 -5.01 9.84 -26.90
C ARG A 78 -5.54 10.65 -25.71
N ARG A 79 -6.05 10.01 -24.66
CA ARG A 79 -6.51 10.66 -23.43
C ARG A 79 -5.38 11.34 -22.66
N LEU A 80 -4.22 10.69 -22.56
CA LEU A 80 -3.04 11.29 -21.95
C LEU A 80 -2.61 12.57 -22.69
N GLU A 81 -2.64 12.54 -24.02
CA GLU A 81 -2.34 13.72 -24.85
C GLU A 81 -3.37 14.84 -24.64
N GLN A 82 -4.66 14.54 -24.48
CA GLN A 82 -5.69 15.54 -24.15
C GLN A 82 -5.42 16.23 -22.79
N VAL A 83 -5.04 15.46 -21.76
CA VAL A 83 -4.67 16.02 -20.45
C VAL A 83 -3.41 16.88 -20.56
N LYS A 84 -2.41 16.43 -21.30
CA LYS A 84 -1.17 17.18 -21.55
C LYS A 84 -1.45 18.51 -22.25
N GLN A 85 -2.23 18.52 -23.33
CA GLN A 85 -2.60 19.73 -24.07
C GLN A 85 -3.41 20.69 -23.19
N ALA A 86 -4.28 20.18 -22.32
CA ALA A 86 -4.98 21.01 -21.34
C ALA A 86 -4.00 21.68 -20.36
N CYS A 87 -3.01 20.95 -19.85
CA CYS A 87 -1.97 21.52 -19.00
C CYS A 87 -1.16 22.60 -19.73
N GLU A 88 -0.74 22.34 -20.97
CA GLU A 88 0.01 23.30 -21.79
C GLU A 88 -0.80 24.59 -22.04
N ARG A 89 -2.04 24.47 -22.46
CA ARG A 89 -2.97 25.60 -22.66
C ARG A 89 -3.16 26.43 -21.38
N LEU A 90 -3.21 25.77 -20.23
CA LEU A 90 -3.42 26.38 -18.91
C LEU A 90 -2.11 26.83 -18.25
N LYS A 91 -0.95 26.60 -18.86
CA LYS A 91 0.39 26.88 -18.33
C LYS A 91 0.65 26.17 -17.01
N LEU A 92 0.14 24.95 -16.87
CA LEU A 92 0.46 24.03 -15.79
C LEU A 92 1.54 23.07 -16.26
N GLU A 93 2.58 22.85 -15.44
CA GLU A 93 3.53 21.78 -15.67
C GLU A 93 2.87 20.43 -15.38
N LEU A 94 2.87 19.50 -16.34
CA LEU A 94 2.41 18.12 -16.10
C LEU A 94 3.53 17.30 -15.49
N ILE A 95 3.37 16.85 -14.25
CA ILE A 95 4.37 16.18 -13.45
C ILE A 95 3.95 14.71 -13.29
N PRO A 96 4.69 13.73 -13.84
CA PRO A 96 4.35 12.34 -13.67
C PRO A 96 4.68 11.82 -12.28
N SER A 97 3.77 11.00 -11.73
CA SER A 97 3.95 10.19 -10.53
C SER A 97 4.22 8.75 -10.94
N ILE A 98 5.40 8.21 -10.58
CA ILE A 98 5.94 6.98 -11.17
C ILE A 98 6.74 6.14 -10.17
N PHE A 99 7.08 4.91 -10.57
CA PHE A 99 7.99 3.99 -9.90
C PHE A 99 7.54 3.61 -8.49
N SER A 100 6.29 3.15 -8.40
CA SER A 100 5.73 2.68 -7.15
C SER A 100 6.40 1.38 -6.70
N VAL A 101 6.88 1.36 -5.45
CA VAL A 101 7.41 0.15 -4.79
C VAL A 101 6.40 -0.40 -3.80
N GLY A 102 5.88 0.43 -2.91
CA GLY A 102 4.92 0.00 -1.89
C GLY A 102 3.65 -0.60 -2.50
N TYR A 103 3.11 0.05 -3.50
CA TYR A 103 1.90 -0.39 -4.22
C TYR A 103 2.18 -1.24 -5.46
N GLY A 104 3.42 -1.34 -5.91
CA GLY A 104 3.89 -2.25 -6.95
C GLY A 104 3.34 -2.03 -8.37
N GLY A 105 2.26 -1.33 -8.51
CA GLY A 105 1.49 -0.94 -9.69
C GLY A 105 2.00 -1.41 -11.04
N GLY A 106 2.69 -0.53 -11.74
CA GLY A 106 3.20 -0.77 -13.09
C GLY A 106 4.17 -1.95 -13.18
N ALA A 107 5.12 -2.06 -12.24
CA ALA A 107 6.09 -3.16 -12.27
C ALA A 107 5.44 -4.54 -12.19
N LEU A 108 4.42 -4.70 -11.33
CA LEU A 108 3.68 -5.97 -11.21
C LEU A 108 2.75 -6.24 -12.39
N TRP A 109 2.35 -5.21 -13.11
CA TRP A 109 1.64 -5.40 -14.37
C TRP A 109 2.56 -5.93 -15.47
N HIS A 110 3.85 -5.58 -15.44
CA HIS A 110 4.86 -6.19 -16.33
C HIS A 110 5.13 -7.65 -15.98
N ASP A 111 5.45 -7.90 -14.70
CA ASP A 111 5.75 -9.23 -14.18
C ASP A 111 5.29 -9.36 -12.72
N PRO A 112 4.20 -10.10 -12.45
CA PRO A 112 3.70 -10.30 -11.09
C PRO A 112 4.69 -11.06 -10.19
N ASN A 113 5.67 -11.78 -10.75
CA ASN A 113 6.71 -12.46 -9.99
C ASN A 113 7.68 -11.49 -9.30
N LEU A 114 7.68 -10.19 -9.66
CA LEU A 114 8.50 -9.18 -9.01
C LEU A 114 7.95 -8.75 -7.63
N ALA A 115 6.78 -9.25 -7.22
CA ALA A 115 6.29 -9.03 -5.87
C ALA A 115 7.30 -9.50 -4.82
N GLU A 116 7.37 -8.79 -3.68
CA GLU A 116 8.13 -9.28 -2.53
C GLU A 116 7.55 -10.59 -2.04
N GLY A 117 8.40 -11.56 -1.75
CA GLY A 117 8.01 -12.94 -1.46
C GLY A 117 8.09 -13.29 0.02
N LEU A 118 7.01 -13.82 0.56
CA LEU A 118 6.97 -14.44 1.89
C LEU A 118 7.36 -15.91 1.78
N PRO A 119 8.34 -16.40 2.58
CA PRO A 119 8.81 -17.78 2.48
C PRO A 119 7.83 -18.76 3.12
N VAL A 120 7.48 -19.81 2.40
CA VAL A 120 6.99 -21.06 2.99
C VAL A 120 8.16 -22.03 3.06
N LYS A 121 8.38 -22.63 4.23
CA LYS A 121 9.53 -23.50 4.47
C LYS A 121 9.06 -24.90 4.84
N ASP A 122 9.59 -25.90 4.12
CA ASP A 122 9.47 -27.33 4.43
C ASP A 122 8.03 -27.83 4.63
N ALA A 123 7.08 -27.28 3.83
CA ALA A 123 5.70 -27.74 3.83
C ALA A 123 5.63 -29.22 3.36
N LEU A 124 4.76 -29.99 3.98
CA LEU A 124 4.65 -31.42 3.71
C LEU A 124 3.87 -31.68 2.43
N PHE A 125 4.43 -32.52 1.58
CA PHE A 125 3.74 -33.06 0.38
C PHE A 125 3.83 -34.57 0.40
N GLU A 126 2.79 -35.25 -0.07
CA GLU A 126 2.75 -36.70 -0.23
C GLU A 126 2.55 -37.05 -1.69
N VAL A 127 3.30 -38.04 -2.18
CA VAL A 127 3.29 -38.48 -3.58
C VAL A 127 2.21 -39.51 -3.80
N HIS A 128 1.36 -39.26 -4.80
CA HIS A 128 0.34 -40.19 -5.32
C HIS A 128 0.51 -40.33 -6.84
N GLY A 129 1.08 -41.46 -7.26
CA GLY A 129 1.41 -41.70 -8.66
C GLY A 129 2.46 -40.71 -9.20
N SER A 130 2.08 -39.87 -10.15
CA SER A 130 2.96 -38.86 -10.77
C SER A 130 2.83 -37.45 -10.20
N GLU A 131 2.11 -37.28 -9.10
CA GLU A 131 1.89 -35.98 -8.47
C GLU A 131 2.17 -36.04 -6.95
N ALA A 132 2.71 -34.95 -6.40
CA ALA A 132 2.74 -34.76 -4.97
C ALA A 132 1.76 -33.65 -4.56
N ARG A 133 0.97 -33.91 -3.52
CA ARG A 133 -0.06 -33.02 -3.00
C ARG A 133 0.31 -32.54 -1.60
N HIS A 134 0.00 -31.27 -1.32
CA HIS A 134 0.20 -30.70 0.01
C HIS A 134 -0.66 -31.45 1.04
N VAL A 135 -0.05 -31.67 2.22
CA VAL A 135 -0.68 -32.27 3.40
C VAL A 135 -0.51 -31.30 4.56
N PRO A 136 -1.60 -30.81 5.18
CA PRO A 136 -1.51 -29.95 6.36
C PRO A 136 -0.78 -30.64 7.52
N ASP A 137 0.23 -29.99 8.12
CA ASP A 137 1.12 -30.62 9.12
C ASP A 137 1.51 -29.62 10.24
N PRO A 138 0.78 -29.60 11.38
CA PRO A 138 -0.51 -30.24 11.66
C PRO A 138 -1.71 -29.49 11.05
N PRO A 139 -2.87 -30.14 10.88
CA PRO A 139 -4.09 -29.46 10.46
C PRO A 139 -4.51 -28.38 11.46
N VAL A 140 -5.01 -27.26 10.94
CA VAL A 140 -5.53 -26.14 11.73
C VAL A 140 -6.97 -25.88 11.37
N SER A 141 -7.76 -25.35 12.31
CA SER A 141 -9.15 -24.97 12.07
C SER A 141 -9.61 -23.88 13.04
N ILE A 142 -10.67 -23.19 12.70
CA ILE A 142 -11.45 -22.35 13.64
C ILE A 142 -12.39 -23.27 14.40
N VAL A 143 -12.28 -23.29 15.72
CA VAL A 143 -13.20 -24.05 16.58
C VAL A 143 -14.52 -23.29 16.65
N ASN A 144 -15.65 -23.98 16.42
CA ASN A 144 -16.99 -23.38 16.34
C ASN A 144 -17.10 -22.28 15.27
N GLY A 145 -16.43 -22.45 14.12
CA GLY A 145 -16.44 -21.46 13.03
C GLY A 145 -17.79 -21.30 12.33
N GLY A 146 -18.69 -22.29 12.46
CA GLY A 146 -20.10 -22.19 12.05
C GLY A 146 -21.00 -21.52 13.09
N PHE A 147 -20.46 -21.04 14.23
CA PHE A 147 -21.18 -20.32 15.29
C PHE A 147 -22.41 -21.09 15.88
N GLU A 148 -22.38 -22.41 15.81
CA GLU A 148 -23.46 -23.27 16.24
C GLU A 148 -23.57 -23.42 17.78
N GLU A 149 -22.45 -23.19 18.50
CA GLU A 149 -22.37 -23.39 19.93
C GLU A 149 -22.27 -22.06 20.68
N PHE A 150 -23.30 -21.76 21.47
CA PHE A 150 -23.36 -20.54 22.28
C PHE A 150 -24.13 -20.78 23.59
N GLU A 151 -23.92 -19.89 24.57
CA GLU A 151 -24.64 -19.87 25.83
C GLU A 151 -25.11 -18.43 26.11
N GLY A 152 -26.45 -18.24 26.12
CA GLY A 152 -27.02 -16.90 26.09
C GLY A 152 -26.55 -16.14 24.84
N ASN A 153 -25.92 -15.01 25.04
CA ASN A 153 -25.37 -14.20 23.95
C ASN A 153 -23.87 -14.43 23.70
N ARG A 154 -23.24 -15.41 24.37
CA ARG A 154 -21.81 -15.66 24.26
C ARG A 154 -21.52 -16.89 23.40
N MET A 155 -20.78 -16.69 22.31
CA MET A 155 -20.25 -17.78 21.49
C MET A 155 -19.22 -18.60 22.23
N LYS A 156 -19.31 -19.95 22.17
CA LYS A 156 -18.30 -20.85 22.73
C LYS A 156 -17.05 -20.88 21.85
N ALA A 157 -15.92 -21.20 22.47
CA ALA A 157 -14.59 -21.28 21.85
C ALA A 157 -13.99 -19.96 21.34
N PHE A 158 -14.69 -18.83 21.48
CA PHE A 158 -14.15 -17.52 21.19
C PHE A 158 -13.77 -16.80 22.48
N ALA A 159 -12.48 -16.50 22.63
CA ALA A 159 -11.99 -15.76 23.80
C ALA A 159 -12.49 -14.32 23.82
N PHE A 160 -12.81 -13.80 22.63
CA PHE A 160 -13.23 -12.42 22.45
C PHE A 160 -14.30 -12.29 21.35
N HIS A 161 -15.39 -11.60 21.65
CA HIS A 161 -16.26 -10.90 20.72
C HIS A 161 -16.85 -9.65 21.40
N ASP A 162 -17.04 -8.56 20.62
CA ASP A 162 -17.43 -7.27 21.18
C ASP A 162 -18.83 -7.33 21.78
N GLU A 163 -18.96 -6.92 23.06
CA GLU A 163 -20.17 -6.66 23.83
C GLU A 163 -21.31 -7.67 23.60
N PRO A 164 -21.18 -8.94 24.07
CA PRO A 164 -22.22 -9.97 23.93
C PRO A 164 -23.58 -9.53 24.50
N GLY A 165 -24.63 -9.60 23.68
CA GLY A 165 -25.97 -9.15 24.02
C GLY A 165 -26.20 -7.64 23.90
N VAL A 166 -25.20 -6.86 23.46
CA VAL A 166 -25.33 -5.43 23.18
C VAL A 166 -24.95 -5.12 21.74
N VAL A 167 -23.79 -5.61 21.28
CA VAL A 167 -23.27 -5.43 19.93
C VAL A 167 -23.26 -6.74 19.14
N SER A 168 -22.99 -7.86 19.79
CA SER A 168 -22.92 -9.18 19.15
C SER A 168 -23.97 -10.14 19.73
N PHE A 169 -24.62 -10.92 18.85
CA PHE A 169 -25.74 -11.80 19.17
C PHE A 169 -25.66 -13.09 18.37
N PRO A 170 -25.87 -14.28 18.95
CA PRO A 170 -26.26 -15.45 18.18
C PRO A 170 -27.56 -15.18 17.41
N ASP A 171 -27.61 -15.55 16.15
CA ASP A 171 -28.82 -15.41 15.33
C ASP A 171 -29.20 -16.76 14.74
N THR A 172 -30.37 -17.28 15.18
CA THR A 172 -30.94 -18.56 14.73
C THR A 172 -32.00 -18.40 13.63
N GLN A 173 -32.19 -17.17 13.12
CA GLN A 173 -33.12 -16.87 12.04
C GLN A 173 -32.38 -16.54 10.72
N VAL A 174 -31.19 -15.95 10.81
CA VAL A 174 -30.38 -15.57 9.65
C VAL A 174 -29.01 -16.25 9.78
N PHE A 175 -28.76 -17.27 8.97
CA PHE A 175 -27.51 -18.03 8.93
C PHE A 175 -27.20 -18.47 7.50
N HIS A 176 -25.94 -18.72 7.20
CA HIS A 176 -25.52 -19.21 5.89
C HIS A 176 -25.67 -20.73 5.81
N SER A 177 -25.21 -21.44 6.83
CA SER A 177 -25.40 -22.89 6.96
C SER A 177 -25.70 -23.27 8.41
N GLY A 178 -26.02 -24.57 8.66
CA GLY A 178 -26.30 -25.04 10.01
C GLY A 178 -27.61 -24.50 10.58
N ARG A 179 -27.56 -23.89 11.77
CA ARG A 179 -28.74 -23.41 12.53
C ARG A 179 -28.55 -22.05 13.21
N ALA A 180 -27.34 -21.49 13.16
CA ALA A 180 -27.03 -20.19 13.77
C ALA A 180 -25.89 -19.50 13.06
N SER A 181 -25.78 -18.19 13.26
CA SER A 181 -24.65 -17.34 12.86
C SER A 181 -24.32 -16.35 13.98
N LEU A 182 -23.29 -15.55 13.83
CA LEU A 182 -23.00 -14.42 14.72
C LEU A 182 -23.38 -13.11 14.03
N ARG A 183 -24.37 -12.39 14.62
CA ARG A 183 -24.84 -11.08 14.17
C ARG A 183 -24.20 -9.96 14.97
N PHE A 184 -23.89 -8.84 14.29
CA PHE A 184 -23.41 -7.59 14.88
C PHE A 184 -24.30 -6.42 14.48
N GLU A 185 -24.66 -5.59 15.48
CA GLU A 185 -25.45 -4.36 15.31
C GLU A 185 -25.18 -3.40 16.48
N ASN A 186 -25.88 -2.26 16.57
CA ASN A 186 -25.79 -1.31 17.68
C ASN A 186 -24.37 -0.76 17.94
N PHE A 187 -23.58 -0.52 16.90
CA PHE A 187 -22.16 -0.17 16.99
C PHE A 187 -21.87 1.04 17.87
N ARG A 188 -22.83 2.00 17.97
CA ARG A 188 -22.69 3.20 18.80
C ARG A 188 -22.91 2.96 20.30
N ALA A 189 -23.23 1.75 20.71
CA ALA A 189 -23.29 1.39 22.14
C ALA A 189 -21.90 1.51 22.82
N GLN A 190 -20.83 1.53 22.03
CA GLN A 190 -19.48 1.85 22.47
C GLN A 190 -18.87 2.98 21.63
N SER A 191 -17.99 3.80 22.25
CA SER A 191 -17.42 5.00 21.62
C SER A 191 -16.57 4.71 20.37
N ALA A 192 -15.88 3.55 20.33
CA ALA A 192 -15.02 3.15 19.22
C ALA A 192 -15.81 2.56 18.03
N GLY A 193 -17.08 2.18 18.21
CA GLY A 193 -17.93 1.56 17.18
C GLY A 193 -17.41 0.21 16.68
N ASN A 194 -16.69 -0.54 17.52
CA ASN A 194 -16.11 -1.82 17.14
C ASN A 194 -17.14 -2.97 17.25
N ALA A 195 -17.07 -3.90 16.29
CA ALA A 195 -17.92 -5.09 16.23
C ALA A 195 -17.11 -6.26 15.66
N ARG A 196 -16.40 -6.98 16.51
CA ARG A 196 -15.37 -7.95 16.13
C ARG A 196 -15.53 -9.26 16.87
N VAL A 197 -15.05 -10.34 16.27
CA VAL A 197 -14.84 -11.64 16.93
C VAL A 197 -13.42 -12.12 16.64
N MET A 198 -12.81 -12.81 17.60
CA MET A 198 -11.42 -13.25 17.53
C MET A 198 -11.23 -14.65 18.11
N GLN A 199 -10.35 -15.39 17.46
CA GLN A 199 -9.82 -16.63 18.00
C GLN A 199 -8.29 -16.64 17.94
N GLU A 200 -7.63 -17.14 18.99
CA GLU A 200 -6.21 -17.49 18.97
C GLU A 200 -6.06 -18.89 18.37
N VAL A 201 -5.17 -19.03 17.38
CA VAL A 201 -4.92 -20.29 16.70
C VAL A 201 -3.42 -20.61 16.74
N ARG A 202 -3.10 -21.87 17.06
CA ARG A 202 -1.73 -22.38 16.88
C ARG A 202 -1.49 -22.68 15.41
N VAL A 203 -0.35 -22.24 14.90
CA VAL A 203 0.08 -22.40 13.52
C VAL A 203 1.50 -22.93 13.45
N HIS A 204 1.92 -23.49 12.32
CA HIS A 204 3.31 -23.82 12.10
C HIS A 204 4.05 -22.59 11.54
N PRO A 205 5.28 -22.27 12.01
CA PRO A 205 6.06 -21.17 11.44
C PRO A 205 6.35 -21.35 9.96
N TYR A 206 6.36 -20.24 9.22
CA TYR A 206 6.64 -20.18 7.79
C TYR A 206 5.73 -21.09 6.96
N ARG A 207 4.44 -21.05 7.23
CA ARG A 207 3.41 -21.70 6.41
C ARG A 207 2.45 -20.66 5.82
N CYS A 208 1.85 -21.01 4.70
CA CYS A 208 0.78 -20.25 4.09
C CYS A 208 -0.57 -20.78 4.56
N TYR A 209 -1.41 -19.90 5.07
CA TYR A 209 -2.75 -20.22 5.53
C TYR A 209 -3.77 -19.45 4.72
N ARG A 210 -4.93 -20.07 4.52
CA ARG A 210 -6.12 -19.45 3.94
C ARG A 210 -7.19 -19.33 5.01
N MET A 211 -7.70 -18.12 5.19
CA MET A 211 -8.83 -17.81 6.05
C MET A 211 -10.02 -17.40 5.20
N SER A 212 -11.18 -17.98 5.43
CA SER A 212 -12.43 -17.64 4.74
C SER A 212 -13.57 -17.49 5.72
N VAL A 213 -14.49 -16.59 5.43
CA VAL A 213 -15.72 -16.39 6.21
C VAL A 213 -16.84 -15.95 5.29
N TRP A 214 -18.06 -16.40 5.55
CA TRP A 214 -19.25 -15.87 4.88
C TRP A 214 -19.78 -14.67 5.65
N VAL A 215 -20.11 -13.61 4.93
CA VAL A 215 -20.58 -12.34 5.48
C VAL A 215 -21.83 -11.89 4.73
N LYS A 216 -22.85 -11.46 5.50
CA LYS A 216 -24.05 -10.79 5.01
C LYS A 216 -24.12 -9.41 5.62
N THR A 217 -24.57 -8.40 4.86
CA THR A 217 -24.67 -7.01 5.33
C THR A 217 -26.06 -6.44 5.10
N GLU A 218 -26.49 -5.53 5.97
CA GLU A 218 -27.73 -4.80 5.83
C GLU A 218 -27.59 -3.37 6.33
N ASN A 219 -27.66 -2.39 5.41
CA ASN A 219 -27.51 -0.96 5.67
C ASN A 219 -26.22 -0.60 6.46
N LEU A 220 -25.16 -1.40 6.29
CA LEU A 220 -23.91 -1.29 7.03
C LEU A 220 -23.19 0.03 6.69
N GLN A 221 -22.76 0.78 7.72
CA GLN A 221 -22.01 2.01 7.56
C GLN A 221 -20.86 2.11 8.58
N PRO A 222 -19.65 2.43 8.14
CA PRO A 222 -19.13 2.39 6.76
C PRO A 222 -18.74 0.95 6.35
N PRO A 223 -19.21 0.41 5.21
CA PRO A 223 -18.99 -0.99 4.85
C PRO A 223 -17.51 -1.30 4.53
N GLN A 224 -16.73 -0.32 4.08
CA GLN A 224 -15.30 -0.45 3.79
C GLN A 224 -14.44 -0.71 5.04
N ASN A 225 -14.98 -0.52 6.24
CA ASN A 225 -14.29 -0.80 7.49
C ASN A 225 -14.45 -2.26 7.97
N LEU A 226 -15.18 -3.08 7.21
CA LEU A 226 -15.25 -4.51 7.45
C LEU A 226 -13.96 -5.18 7.00
N ARG A 227 -13.32 -5.93 7.90
CA ARG A 227 -11.96 -6.48 7.69
C ARG A 227 -11.85 -7.92 8.18
N LEU A 228 -10.94 -8.64 7.53
CA LEU A 228 -10.27 -9.78 8.11
C LEU A 228 -8.86 -9.32 8.54
N LEU A 229 -8.43 -9.72 9.73
CA LEU A 229 -7.16 -9.31 10.29
C LEU A 229 -6.47 -10.50 10.93
N VAL A 230 -5.17 -10.64 10.69
CA VAL A 230 -4.31 -11.63 11.35
C VAL A 230 -3.17 -10.91 12.03
N LEU A 231 -3.03 -11.13 13.34
CA LEU A 231 -1.97 -10.54 14.17
C LEU A 231 -1.07 -11.62 14.75
N ALA A 232 0.21 -11.29 14.90
CA ALA A 232 1.15 -12.01 15.76
C ALA A 232 1.66 -11.05 16.84
N GLY A 233 1.19 -11.22 18.07
CA GLY A 233 1.31 -10.18 19.10
C GLY A 233 0.64 -8.89 18.63
N ASN A 234 1.39 -7.80 18.55
CA ASN A 234 0.90 -6.51 18.07
C ASN A 234 1.22 -6.25 16.58
N ARG A 235 1.80 -7.22 15.88
CA ARG A 235 2.23 -7.06 14.50
C ARG A 235 1.18 -7.56 13.52
N ASP A 236 0.83 -6.74 12.55
CA ASP A 236 -0.05 -7.12 11.43
C ASP A 236 0.65 -8.12 10.50
N LEU A 237 0.10 -9.33 10.36
CA LEU A 237 0.51 -10.30 9.34
C LEU A 237 -0.33 -10.19 8.08
N ALA A 238 -1.62 -9.89 8.22
CA ALA A 238 -2.52 -9.68 7.09
C ALA A 238 -3.72 -8.81 7.49
N PRO A 239 -3.64 -7.49 7.37
CA PRO A 239 -4.77 -6.59 7.43
C PRO A 239 -5.44 -6.55 6.04
N ARG A 240 -6.63 -7.12 5.89
CA ARG A 240 -7.36 -7.14 4.62
C ARG A 240 -8.70 -6.45 4.74
N SER A 241 -8.89 -5.36 4.01
CA SER A 241 -10.18 -4.70 3.79
C SER A 241 -10.87 -5.28 2.55
N PHE A 242 -12.19 -5.25 2.54
CA PHE A 242 -12.97 -5.75 1.42
C PHE A 242 -13.99 -4.70 0.99
N ASN A 243 -14.15 -4.55 -0.31
CA ASN A 243 -15.19 -3.70 -0.86
C ASN A 243 -16.53 -4.46 -0.84
N VAL A 244 -17.18 -4.48 0.32
CA VAL A 244 -18.51 -5.07 0.47
C VAL A 244 -19.59 -3.99 0.31
N PRO A 245 -20.71 -4.27 -0.36
CA PRO A 245 -21.85 -3.34 -0.39
C PRO A 245 -22.44 -3.11 1.02
N ALA A 246 -23.03 -1.95 1.24
CA ALA A 246 -23.75 -1.67 2.50
C ALA A 246 -24.88 -2.67 2.77
N THR A 247 -25.51 -3.19 1.72
CA THR A 247 -26.49 -4.28 1.78
C THR A 247 -26.14 -5.31 0.72
N ALA A 248 -25.89 -6.53 1.16
CA ALA A 248 -25.61 -7.68 0.31
C ALA A 248 -26.04 -8.98 1.00
N ASP A 249 -26.48 -9.94 0.21
CA ASP A 249 -26.64 -11.31 0.69
C ASP A 249 -25.27 -11.98 0.93
N TRP A 250 -25.27 -13.19 1.46
CA TRP A 250 -24.10 -13.94 1.84
C TRP A 250 -23.01 -13.95 0.76
N ARG A 251 -21.82 -13.53 1.16
CA ARG A 251 -20.62 -13.48 0.31
C ARG A 251 -19.43 -14.07 1.06
N LYS A 252 -18.66 -14.89 0.38
CA LYS A 252 -17.43 -15.44 0.93
C LYS A 252 -16.30 -14.42 0.80
N LEU A 253 -15.67 -14.06 1.92
CA LEU A 253 -14.46 -13.26 1.97
C LEU A 253 -13.28 -14.20 2.26
N THR A 254 -12.19 -14.04 1.51
CA THR A 254 -11.04 -14.94 1.61
C THR A 254 -9.74 -14.14 1.58
N LEU A 255 -8.80 -14.49 2.46
CA LEU A 255 -7.43 -14.03 2.41
C LEU A 255 -6.44 -15.17 2.61
N THR A 256 -5.20 -15.00 2.15
CA THR A 256 -4.07 -15.82 2.54
C THR A 256 -3.08 -14.99 3.35
N PHE A 257 -2.41 -15.63 4.30
CA PHE A 257 -1.33 -15.02 5.07
C PHE A 257 -0.19 -16.02 5.31
N ASN A 258 0.97 -15.49 5.66
CA ASN A 258 2.11 -16.28 6.10
C ASN A 258 2.26 -16.13 7.63
N SER A 259 2.42 -17.23 8.32
CA SER A 259 2.67 -17.23 9.78
C SER A 259 4.03 -16.62 10.16
N MET A 260 4.94 -16.42 9.19
CA MET A 260 6.31 -15.99 9.44
C MET A 260 6.98 -16.87 10.51
N ALA A 261 7.73 -16.31 11.43
CA ALA A 261 8.39 -17.05 12.52
C ALA A 261 7.46 -17.36 13.71
N ASN A 262 6.14 -17.19 13.56
CA ASN A 262 5.21 -17.29 14.67
C ASN A 262 4.57 -18.69 14.73
N ASP A 263 4.35 -19.19 15.94
CA ASP A 263 3.65 -20.44 16.25
C ASP A 263 2.20 -20.22 16.72
N ARG A 264 1.79 -18.95 16.86
CA ARG A 264 0.43 -18.51 17.23
C ARG A 264 0.06 -17.25 16.50
N VAL A 265 -1.23 -17.14 16.16
CA VAL A 265 -1.81 -15.95 15.56
C VAL A 265 -3.17 -15.66 16.18
N LEU A 266 -3.52 -14.37 16.21
CA LEU A 266 -4.87 -13.91 16.50
C LEU A 266 -5.57 -13.62 15.17
N VAL A 267 -6.65 -14.34 14.90
CA VAL A 267 -7.46 -14.13 13.69
C VAL A 267 -8.74 -13.41 14.05
N TYR A 268 -9.07 -12.38 13.26
CA TYR A 268 -10.25 -11.55 13.47
C TYR A 268 -11.13 -11.50 12.23
N VAL A 269 -12.42 -11.40 12.44
CA VAL A 269 -13.39 -10.85 11.50
C VAL A 269 -14.21 -9.78 12.21
N GLY A 270 -14.47 -8.64 11.53
CA GLY A 270 -15.29 -7.60 12.14
C GLY A 270 -15.22 -6.25 11.47
N LEU A 271 -15.89 -5.30 12.10
CA LEU A 271 -16.00 -3.91 11.73
C LEU A 271 -15.28 -3.04 12.75
N TRP A 272 -14.52 -2.05 12.28
CA TRP A 272 -13.86 -1.04 13.11
C TRP A 272 -14.47 0.33 12.84
N GLY A 273 -14.97 1.00 13.89
CA GLY A 273 -15.60 2.32 13.75
C GLY A 273 -16.96 2.28 13.04
N GLY A 274 -17.75 1.23 13.29
CA GLY A 274 -19.11 1.11 12.79
C GLY A 274 -20.03 2.24 13.27
N GLN A 275 -20.97 2.66 12.44
CA GLN A 275 -21.89 3.76 12.71
C GLN A 275 -23.35 3.30 12.75
N SER A 276 -23.76 2.50 11.76
CA SER A 276 -25.13 2.02 11.64
C SER A 276 -25.22 0.76 10.78
N GLY A 277 -26.41 0.15 10.76
CA GLY A 277 -26.69 -1.10 10.07
C GLY A 277 -26.33 -2.32 10.88
N ARG A 278 -26.18 -3.46 10.22
CA ARG A 278 -25.82 -4.74 10.81
C ARG A 278 -25.11 -5.63 9.81
N PHE A 279 -24.36 -6.61 10.32
CA PHE A 279 -23.80 -7.68 9.51
C PHE A 279 -23.80 -9.00 10.27
N TRP A 280 -23.72 -10.10 9.53
CA TRP A 280 -23.61 -11.46 10.04
C TRP A 280 -22.32 -12.09 9.52
N VAL A 281 -21.75 -12.97 10.33
CA VAL A 281 -20.64 -13.83 9.95
C VAL A 281 -20.99 -15.28 10.23
N ASP A 282 -20.56 -16.16 9.32
CA ASP A 282 -20.82 -17.58 9.40
C ASP A 282 -19.75 -18.39 8.66
N ASP A 283 -19.69 -19.71 8.90
CA ASP A 283 -18.76 -20.64 8.24
C ASP A 283 -17.31 -20.12 8.15
N TRP A 284 -16.80 -19.64 9.29
CA TRP A 284 -15.43 -19.15 9.38
C TRP A 284 -14.44 -20.31 9.42
N THR A 285 -13.55 -20.37 8.44
CA THR A 285 -12.57 -21.45 8.25
C THR A 285 -11.15 -20.92 8.23
N LEU A 286 -10.22 -21.76 8.66
CA LEU A 286 -8.77 -21.56 8.55
C LEU A 286 -8.13 -22.89 8.19
N GLU A 287 -7.30 -22.90 7.16
CA GLU A 287 -6.59 -24.08 6.68
C GLU A 287 -5.17 -23.74 6.22
N GLU A 288 -4.22 -24.63 6.40
CA GLU A 288 -2.92 -24.55 5.73
C GLU A 288 -3.12 -24.86 4.24
N VAL A 289 -2.54 -24.06 3.34
CA VAL A 289 -2.66 -24.25 1.89
C VAL A 289 -1.32 -24.54 1.25
N GLY A 290 -1.36 -25.33 0.19
CA GLY A 290 -0.19 -25.66 -0.63
C GLY A 290 0.32 -24.46 -1.44
N ALA A 291 0.99 -24.75 -2.53
CA ALA A 291 1.77 -23.81 -3.33
C ALA A 291 0.91 -22.83 -4.17
N ILE A 292 0.03 -22.08 -3.52
CA ILE A 292 -0.77 -21.03 -4.15
C ILE A 292 0.09 -19.79 -4.43
N ASN A 293 -0.09 -19.17 -5.59
CA ASN A 293 0.62 -17.94 -6.00
C ASN A 293 2.16 -18.06 -5.88
N VAL A 294 2.73 -19.16 -6.34
CA VAL A 294 4.18 -19.38 -6.31
C VAL A 294 4.88 -18.33 -7.15
N LEU A 295 5.77 -17.57 -6.52
CA LEU A 295 6.63 -16.59 -7.19
C LEU A 295 7.81 -17.31 -7.87
N ARG A 296 8.09 -16.96 -9.12
CA ARG A 296 9.11 -17.62 -9.97
C ARG A 296 10.14 -16.61 -10.49
N ARG A 297 11.16 -16.35 -9.69
CA ARG A 297 12.30 -15.50 -10.02
C ARG A 297 13.56 -15.92 -9.25
N PRO A 298 14.76 -15.45 -9.58
CA PRO A 298 16.00 -15.85 -8.88
C PRO A 298 15.95 -15.65 -7.36
N GLY A 299 15.31 -14.58 -6.88
CA GLY A 299 15.13 -14.28 -5.46
C GLY A 299 14.05 -15.10 -4.74
N THR A 300 13.31 -15.97 -5.45
CA THR A 300 12.24 -16.81 -4.90
C THR A 300 12.37 -18.25 -5.36
N PRO A 301 13.47 -18.96 -5.01
CA PRO A 301 13.68 -20.35 -5.42
C PRO A 301 12.63 -21.29 -4.84
N VAL A 302 12.30 -22.35 -5.59
CA VAL A 302 11.58 -23.51 -5.10
C VAL A 302 12.61 -24.57 -4.73
N THR A 303 12.45 -25.22 -3.57
CA THR A 303 13.28 -26.36 -3.16
C THR A 303 12.40 -27.54 -2.78
N VAL A 304 12.82 -28.75 -3.18
CA VAL A 304 12.15 -30.00 -2.86
C VAL A 304 13.17 -30.97 -2.31
N THR A 305 12.89 -31.52 -1.12
CA THR A 305 13.76 -32.52 -0.48
C THR A 305 12.95 -33.74 -0.05
N SER A 306 13.66 -34.84 0.30
CA SER A 306 13.05 -35.93 1.06
C SER A 306 12.57 -35.41 2.43
N GLU A 307 11.67 -36.13 3.09
CA GLU A 307 11.07 -35.71 4.36
C GLU A 307 12.15 -35.45 5.45
N ASP A 308 13.20 -36.23 5.46
CA ASP A 308 14.35 -36.11 6.38
C ASP A 308 15.39 -35.06 5.92
N GLY A 309 15.19 -34.43 4.76
CA GLY A 309 16.12 -33.46 4.19
C GLY A 309 17.42 -34.02 3.60
N SER A 310 17.62 -35.34 3.61
CA SER A 310 18.87 -35.97 3.18
C SER A 310 19.09 -35.95 1.67
N VAL A 311 18.01 -35.89 0.87
CA VAL A 311 18.05 -35.84 -0.59
C VAL A 311 17.43 -34.56 -1.08
N VAL A 312 18.16 -33.81 -1.91
CA VAL A 312 17.64 -32.66 -2.66
C VAL A 312 17.27 -33.09 -4.06
N TYR A 313 16.05 -32.83 -4.47
CA TYR A 313 15.54 -33.12 -5.81
C TYR A 313 15.71 -31.92 -6.74
N ALA A 314 15.92 -32.20 -8.03
CA ALA A 314 16.21 -31.19 -9.03
C ALA A 314 15.00 -30.89 -9.90
N GLU A 315 14.64 -29.62 -9.99
CA GLU A 315 13.65 -29.13 -10.97
C GLU A 315 14.11 -29.41 -12.40
N GLY A 316 13.21 -29.84 -13.28
CA GLY A 316 13.49 -30.24 -14.66
C GLY A 316 14.05 -31.66 -14.80
N LYS A 317 14.37 -32.34 -13.70
CA LYS A 317 14.85 -33.72 -13.68
C LYS A 317 13.95 -34.63 -12.85
N ASP A 318 13.70 -34.28 -11.59
CA ASP A 318 12.87 -35.07 -10.69
C ASP A 318 11.40 -34.60 -10.72
N TYR A 319 11.18 -33.30 -10.86
CA TYR A 319 9.86 -32.68 -10.93
C TYR A 319 9.81 -31.54 -11.95
N ALA A 320 8.63 -31.29 -12.49
CA ALA A 320 8.37 -30.16 -13.39
C ALA A 320 8.37 -28.84 -12.60
N PRO A 321 8.68 -27.69 -13.22
CA PRO A 321 8.59 -26.39 -12.56
C PRO A 321 7.27 -26.23 -11.80
N LEU A 322 7.36 -25.97 -10.49
CA LEU A 322 6.19 -25.69 -9.66
C LEU A 322 5.72 -24.27 -9.98
N THR A 323 4.67 -24.18 -10.79
CA THR A 323 4.02 -22.93 -11.20
C THR A 323 2.56 -22.95 -10.81
N ASP A 324 1.96 -21.79 -10.69
CA ASP A 324 0.55 -21.63 -10.41
C ASP A 324 -0.17 -21.02 -11.63
N PRO A 325 -0.81 -21.83 -12.49
CA PRO A 325 -1.53 -21.31 -13.66
C PRO A 325 -2.68 -20.37 -13.32
N GLY A 326 -3.23 -20.48 -12.10
CA GLY A 326 -4.28 -19.60 -11.59
C GLY A 326 -3.74 -18.39 -10.83
N PHE A 327 -2.46 -18.04 -10.97
CA PHE A 327 -1.84 -16.93 -10.22
C PHE A 327 -2.71 -15.67 -10.24
N SER A 328 -3.06 -15.19 -9.07
CA SER A 328 -3.85 -13.97 -8.88
C SER A 328 -3.61 -13.41 -7.48
N PHE A 329 -3.28 -12.14 -7.39
CA PHE A 329 -3.21 -11.44 -6.10
C PHE A 329 -4.58 -11.36 -5.40
N TRP A 330 -5.68 -11.50 -6.16
CA TRP A 330 -7.03 -11.18 -5.69
C TRP A 330 -7.90 -12.42 -5.44
N ASN A 331 -7.69 -13.49 -6.20
CA ASN A 331 -8.46 -14.71 -6.07
C ASN A 331 -7.67 -15.79 -5.33
N MET A 332 -7.91 -15.90 -4.02
CA MET A 332 -7.28 -16.90 -3.14
C MET A 332 -8.19 -18.11 -2.87
N ASP A 333 -9.47 -18.05 -3.30
CA ASP A 333 -10.45 -19.12 -3.08
C ASP A 333 -10.43 -20.12 -4.24
N ARG A 334 -9.33 -20.88 -4.31
CA ARG A 334 -9.11 -21.89 -5.35
C ARG A 334 -8.16 -22.98 -4.87
N PRO A 335 -8.16 -24.17 -5.50
CA PRO A 335 -7.19 -25.21 -5.19
C PRO A 335 -5.75 -24.76 -5.46
N ALA A 336 -4.83 -25.18 -4.61
CA ALA A 336 -3.39 -25.05 -4.87
C ALA A 336 -2.95 -26.05 -5.95
N PRO A 337 -1.96 -25.71 -6.80
CA PRO A 337 -1.39 -26.67 -7.76
C PRO A 337 -0.64 -27.79 -7.04
N THR A 338 -0.56 -28.93 -7.72
CA THR A 338 0.23 -30.10 -7.32
C THR A 338 1.65 -30.01 -7.86
N LEU A 339 2.60 -30.68 -7.20
CA LEU A 339 3.95 -30.87 -7.71
C LEU A 339 3.96 -32.08 -8.66
N ARG A 340 4.15 -31.87 -9.95
CA ARG A 340 4.16 -32.92 -10.96
C ARG A 340 5.55 -33.56 -11.09
N LEU A 341 5.64 -34.89 -10.98
CA LEU A 341 6.86 -35.64 -11.17
C LEU A 341 7.16 -35.88 -12.65
N LEU A 342 8.43 -35.97 -13.00
CA LEU A 342 8.88 -36.24 -14.36
C LEU A 342 9.19 -37.71 -14.56
N PRO A 343 9.07 -38.24 -15.80
CA PRO A 343 9.55 -39.58 -16.13
C PRO A 343 11.02 -39.75 -15.73
N GLY A 344 11.35 -40.85 -15.03
CA GLY A 344 12.70 -41.10 -14.53
C GLY A 344 13.06 -40.37 -13.25
N SER A 345 12.10 -39.69 -12.60
CA SER A 345 12.28 -39.09 -11.28
C SER A 345 12.84 -40.07 -10.25
N ARG A 346 13.67 -39.58 -9.33
CA ARG A 346 14.14 -40.33 -8.15
C ARG A 346 13.07 -40.42 -7.06
N ILE A 347 12.03 -39.55 -7.15
CA ILE A 347 10.91 -39.52 -6.21
C ILE A 347 9.99 -40.72 -6.52
N ARG A 348 9.48 -41.37 -5.46
CA ARG A 348 8.65 -42.59 -5.59
C ARG A 348 7.25 -42.36 -5.05
N ASP A 349 6.30 -43.15 -5.54
CA ASP A 349 4.94 -43.19 -5.02
C ASP A 349 4.91 -43.49 -3.51
N GLY A 350 4.00 -42.82 -2.79
CA GLY A 350 3.89 -42.89 -1.33
C GLY A 350 5.00 -42.14 -0.55
N GLN A 351 5.95 -41.53 -1.23
CA GLN A 351 7.03 -40.79 -0.58
C GLN A 351 6.53 -39.43 -0.05
N ARG A 352 7.02 -39.05 1.13
CA ARG A 352 6.78 -37.71 1.70
C ARG A 352 7.95 -36.79 1.39
N LEU A 353 7.62 -35.55 1.04
CA LEU A 353 8.55 -34.51 0.59
C LEU A 353 8.41 -33.27 1.45
N ARG A 354 9.50 -32.50 1.60
CA ARG A 354 9.49 -31.16 2.12
C ARG A 354 9.68 -30.17 0.97
N VAL A 355 8.71 -29.28 0.80
CA VAL A 355 8.68 -28.30 -0.31
C VAL A 355 8.69 -26.89 0.26
N SER A 356 9.60 -26.06 -0.25
CA SER A 356 9.69 -24.65 0.12
C SER A 356 9.52 -23.77 -1.12
N TRP A 357 8.80 -22.66 -0.97
CA TRP A 357 8.55 -21.68 -2.03
C TRP A 357 8.30 -20.29 -1.45
N TYR A 358 7.98 -19.35 -2.30
CA TYR A 358 7.60 -17.98 -1.90
C TYR A 358 6.27 -17.60 -2.52
N HIS A 359 5.44 -16.84 -1.78
CA HIS A 359 4.19 -16.28 -2.26
C HIS A 359 4.08 -14.80 -1.90
N PRO A 360 3.32 -13.97 -2.66
CA PRO A 360 3.07 -12.58 -2.34
C PRO A 360 2.04 -12.45 -1.23
N ALA A 361 1.96 -11.26 -0.62
CA ALA A 361 0.83 -10.86 0.22
C ALA A 361 0.13 -9.62 -0.34
N VAL A 362 -1.16 -9.53 -0.08
CA VAL A 362 -1.96 -8.33 -0.34
C VAL A 362 -2.28 -7.69 0.99
N ILE A 363 -1.96 -6.41 1.13
CA ILE A 363 -2.22 -5.62 2.33
C ILE A 363 -3.36 -4.65 2.04
N TYR A 364 -4.28 -4.50 2.98
CA TYR A 364 -5.53 -3.76 2.85
C TYR A 364 -6.33 -4.17 1.59
N GLU A 365 -6.74 -3.24 0.76
CA GLU A 365 -7.58 -3.54 -0.41
C GLU A 365 -6.78 -4.09 -1.60
N SER A 366 -5.62 -3.49 -1.88
CA SER A 366 -4.96 -3.72 -3.17
C SER A 366 -3.44 -3.64 -3.15
N GLN A 367 -2.82 -3.38 -2.02
CA GLN A 367 -1.39 -3.15 -1.96
C GLN A 367 -0.59 -4.45 -2.06
N VAL A 368 0.31 -4.53 -3.05
CA VAL A 368 1.33 -5.58 -3.20
C VAL A 368 2.68 -4.91 -3.42
N THR A 369 3.61 -5.14 -2.52
CA THR A 369 4.94 -4.53 -2.57
C THR A 369 5.84 -5.25 -3.57
N VAL A 370 6.63 -4.48 -4.33
CA VAL A 370 7.65 -5.00 -5.27
C VAL A 370 8.98 -5.26 -4.54
N CYS A 371 9.70 -6.29 -4.95
CA CYS A 371 11.02 -6.57 -4.42
C CYS A 371 12.08 -5.59 -4.94
N MET A 372 12.60 -4.73 -4.07
CA MET A 372 13.67 -3.77 -4.39
C MET A 372 15.02 -4.43 -4.69
N GLY A 373 15.20 -5.69 -4.33
CA GLY A 373 16.44 -6.43 -4.51
C GLY A 373 16.59 -7.07 -5.90
N GLU A 374 15.55 -7.09 -6.74
CA GLU A 374 15.58 -7.74 -8.05
C GLU A 374 16.06 -6.80 -9.16
N PRO A 375 17.09 -7.20 -9.94
CA PRO A 375 17.59 -6.38 -11.05
C PRO A 375 16.56 -6.09 -12.14
N ALA A 376 15.70 -7.07 -12.46
CA ALA A 376 14.66 -6.95 -13.50
C ALA A 376 13.67 -5.79 -13.25
N LEU A 377 13.48 -5.39 -11.98
CA LEU A 377 12.68 -4.22 -11.63
C LEU A 377 13.23 -2.94 -12.29
N TYR A 378 14.54 -2.77 -12.25
CA TYR A 378 15.20 -1.56 -12.78
C TYR A 378 15.25 -1.55 -14.30
N GLU A 379 15.26 -2.71 -14.95
CA GLU A 379 15.13 -2.83 -16.40
C GLU A 379 13.75 -2.34 -16.87
N ILE A 380 12.70 -2.71 -16.15
CA ILE A 380 11.34 -2.22 -16.40
C ILE A 380 11.29 -0.69 -16.21
N TYR A 381 11.84 -0.18 -15.11
CA TYR A 381 11.86 1.25 -14.86
C TYR A 381 12.63 2.03 -15.93
N GLU A 382 13.75 1.50 -16.42
CA GLU A 382 14.51 2.14 -17.51
C GLU A 382 13.73 2.16 -18.83
N HIS A 383 13.02 1.08 -19.13
CA HIS A 383 12.15 1.00 -20.32
C HIS A 383 11.00 2.01 -20.25
N GLU A 384 10.26 2.01 -19.13
CA GLU A 384 9.11 2.89 -18.95
C GLU A 384 9.51 4.37 -18.88
N ALA A 385 10.64 4.70 -18.27
CA ALA A 385 11.14 6.07 -18.24
C ALA A 385 11.44 6.61 -19.65
N LYS A 386 11.95 5.79 -20.57
CA LYS A 386 12.16 6.18 -21.98
C LYS A 386 10.85 6.50 -22.68
N LEU A 387 9.86 5.61 -22.54
CA LEU A 387 8.51 5.81 -23.11
C LEU A 387 7.85 7.07 -22.54
N LEU A 388 7.98 7.27 -21.23
CA LEU A 388 7.44 8.45 -20.56
C LEU A 388 8.08 9.73 -21.07
N TRP A 389 9.40 9.75 -21.25
CA TRP A 389 10.13 10.87 -21.81
C TRP A 389 9.67 11.21 -23.24
N GLU A 390 9.46 10.21 -24.07
CA GLU A 390 8.97 10.41 -25.44
C GLU A 390 7.62 11.14 -25.45
N ARG A 391 6.75 10.84 -24.50
CA ARG A 391 5.39 11.36 -24.42
C ARG A 391 5.31 12.73 -23.71
N LEU A 392 5.98 12.87 -22.57
CA LEU A 392 5.76 14.02 -21.69
C LEU A 392 6.92 15.02 -21.63
N LYS A 393 8.15 14.64 -22.02
CA LYS A 393 9.35 15.50 -21.91
C LYS A 393 9.48 16.13 -20.52
N PHE A 394 9.21 15.36 -19.48
CA PHE A 394 9.11 15.77 -18.09
C PHE A 394 10.36 16.53 -17.60
N GLN A 395 10.16 17.59 -16.82
CA GLN A 395 11.22 18.31 -16.12
C GLN A 395 11.26 17.96 -14.63
N LYS A 396 10.11 17.59 -14.08
CA LYS A 396 9.92 17.13 -12.71
C LYS A 396 9.22 15.78 -12.69
N VAL A 397 9.51 14.98 -11.70
CA VAL A 397 8.82 13.71 -11.42
C VAL A 397 8.64 13.55 -9.92
N ILE A 398 7.60 12.82 -9.49
CA ILE A 398 7.46 12.35 -8.12
C ILE A 398 7.56 10.83 -8.08
N LEU A 399 8.41 10.29 -7.20
CA LEU A 399 8.59 8.86 -6.99
C LEU A 399 7.60 8.35 -5.93
N ASN A 400 6.89 7.27 -6.25
CA ASN A 400 5.91 6.62 -5.36
C ASN A 400 6.61 5.59 -4.48
N MET A 401 7.39 6.07 -3.52
CA MET A 401 8.14 5.24 -2.56
C MET A 401 7.48 5.21 -1.18
N ASP A 402 6.18 5.51 -1.16
CA ASP A 402 5.35 5.53 0.03
C ASP A 402 4.95 4.12 0.47
N GLU A 403 4.75 3.97 1.77
CA GLU A 403 4.13 2.81 2.43
C GLU A 403 4.68 1.44 1.99
N VAL A 404 6.00 1.27 1.97
CA VAL A 404 6.67 0.00 1.62
C VAL A 404 6.48 -1.00 2.76
N ARG A 405 5.33 -1.70 2.79
CA ARG A 405 4.87 -2.57 3.90
C ARG A 405 5.45 -4.00 3.89
N MET A 406 6.24 -4.35 2.88
CA MET A 406 6.96 -5.63 2.82
C MET A 406 8.40 -5.41 2.36
N GLY A 407 9.32 -6.24 2.84
CA GLY A 407 10.71 -6.22 2.43
C GLY A 407 11.58 -7.10 3.32
N GLY A 408 12.75 -7.50 2.84
CA GLY A 408 13.70 -8.31 3.60
C GLY A 408 13.30 -9.78 3.75
N THR A 409 12.26 -10.25 3.08
CA THR A 409 11.66 -11.58 3.29
C THR A 409 12.08 -12.61 2.23
N CYS A 410 12.30 -12.20 0.98
CA CYS A 410 12.77 -13.09 -0.07
C CYS A 410 14.30 -13.21 -0.09
N LYS A 411 14.85 -14.20 -0.80
CA LYS A 411 16.29 -14.44 -0.88
C LYS A 411 17.08 -13.25 -1.46
N ALA A 412 16.46 -12.44 -2.32
CA ALA A 412 17.10 -11.24 -2.88
C ALA A 412 17.30 -10.12 -1.84
N CYS A 413 16.51 -10.12 -0.74
CA CYS A 413 16.48 -9.07 0.27
C CYS A 413 16.93 -9.51 1.66
N THR A 414 16.75 -10.79 2.02
CA THR A 414 17.07 -11.34 3.35
C THR A 414 18.51 -11.02 3.76
N GLY A 415 18.67 -10.52 4.98
CA GLY A 415 19.98 -10.18 5.57
C GLY A 415 20.58 -8.86 5.07
N LYS A 416 19.91 -8.13 4.19
CA LYS A 416 20.32 -6.78 3.77
C LYS A 416 19.83 -5.73 4.77
N ASP A 417 20.61 -4.66 4.91
CA ASP A 417 20.19 -3.45 5.60
C ASP A 417 19.03 -2.82 4.79
N MET A 418 17.83 -2.79 5.38
CA MET A 418 16.62 -2.33 4.70
C MET A 418 16.62 -0.83 4.46
N ALA A 419 17.19 -0.02 5.36
CA ALA A 419 17.33 1.41 5.17
C ALA A 419 18.24 1.71 3.96
N LYS A 420 19.34 1.00 3.85
CA LYS A 420 20.26 1.11 2.73
C LYS A 420 19.65 0.60 1.42
N LEU A 421 18.98 -0.56 1.44
CA LEU A 421 18.32 -1.13 0.26
C LEU A 421 17.26 -0.18 -0.31
N LEU A 422 16.46 0.45 0.55
CA LEU A 422 15.47 1.45 0.16
C LEU A 422 16.13 2.68 -0.48
N GLY A 423 17.16 3.22 0.15
CA GLY A 423 17.89 4.38 -0.39
C GLY A 423 18.64 4.08 -1.69
N GLU A 424 19.19 2.88 -1.84
CA GLU A 424 19.80 2.41 -3.09
C GLU A 424 18.77 2.25 -4.21
N CYS A 425 17.55 1.79 -3.88
CA CYS A 425 16.45 1.72 -4.83
C CYS A 425 16.13 3.11 -5.39
N VAL A 426 15.93 4.11 -4.52
CA VAL A 426 15.71 5.50 -4.93
C VAL A 426 16.88 6.03 -5.77
N THR A 427 18.11 5.77 -5.35
CA THR A 427 19.31 6.23 -6.08
C THR A 427 19.34 5.66 -7.50
N LYS A 428 19.00 4.38 -7.68
CA LYS A 428 18.92 3.76 -9.02
C LYS A 428 17.79 4.38 -9.86
N GLN A 429 16.61 4.61 -9.27
CA GLN A 429 15.50 5.29 -9.96
C GLN A 429 15.92 6.69 -10.44
N VAL A 430 16.57 7.47 -9.58
CA VAL A 430 17.10 8.81 -9.93
C VAL A 430 18.14 8.72 -11.04
N GLN A 431 19.05 7.74 -10.99
CA GLN A 431 20.05 7.53 -12.03
C GLN A 431 19.42 7.17 -13.39
N ILE A 432 18.40 6.32 -13.41
CA ILE A 432 17.62 5.97 -14.62
C ILE A 432 17.03 7.24 -15.25
N LEU A 433 16.36 8.06 -14.45
CA LEU A 433 15.74 9.29 -14.92
C LEU A 433 16.78 10.30 -15.45
N ARG A 434 17.93 10.43 -14.77
CA ARG A 434 19.01 11.35 -15.16
C ARG A 434 19.79 10.93 -16.39
N LYS A 435 19.85 9.64 -16.71
CA LYS A 435 20.35 9.17 -18.01
C LYS A 435 19.54 9.73 -19.18
N ILE A 436 18.24 9.97 -18.98
CA ILE A 436 17.29 10.45 -19.99
C ILE A 436 17.22 11.98 -19.98
N ASN A 437 17.01 12.57 -18.82
CA ASN A 437 17.00 14.01 -18.60
C ASN A 437 17.96 14.38 -17.46
N PRO A 438 19.21 14.80 -17.75
CA PRO A 438 20.21 15.13 -16.72
C PRO A 438 19.79 16.26 -15.76
N ARG A 439 18.80 17.07 -16.15
CA ARG A 439 18.29 18.21 -15.36
C ARG A 439 16.99 17.90 -14.63
N VAL A 440 16.51 16.67 -14.68
CA VAL A 440 15.25 16.29 -14.01
C VAL A 440 15.31 16.58 -12.52
N GLN A 441 14.30 17.26 -12.02
CA GLN A 441 14.10 17.45 -10.60
C GLN A 441 13.21 16.32 -10.05
N VAL A 442 13.74 15.58 -9.09
CA VAL A 442 13.08 14.41 -8.52
C VAL A 442 12.49 14.76 -7.16
N TYR A 443 11.23 14.44 -6.98
CA TYR A 443 10.49 14.52 -5.72
C TYR A 443 10.18 13.12 -5.23
N ILE A 444 9.99 12.95 -3.92
CA ILE A 444 9.70 11.65 -3.31
C ILE A 444 8.79 11.84 -2.09
N TRP A 445 7.83 10.94 -1.89
CA TRP A 445 7.04 10.90 -0.67
C TRP A 445 7.91 10.68 0.57
N SER A 446 7.58 11.36 1.67
CA SER A 446 8.46 11.46 2.85
C SER A 446 8.47 10.25 3.76
N ASP A 447 7.37 9.55 3.87
CA ASP A 447 7.04 8.63 4.98
C ASP A 447 8.08 7.54 5.24
N MET A 448 8.61 6.91 4.20
CA MET A 448 9.62 5.87 4.33
C MET A 448 11.03 6.41 4.67
N PHE A 449 11.19 7.73 4.72
CA PHE A 449 12.43 8.45 5.08
C PHE A 449 12.24 9.33 6.32
N ASP A 450 11.09 9.25 6.97
CA ASP A 450 10.70 10.05 8.12
C ASP A 450 10.61 9.18 9.39
N PRO A 451 11.50 9.39 10.39
CA PRO A 451 11.47 8.64 11.64
C PRO A 451 10.23 8.95 12.51
N HIS A 452 9.50 9.99 12.16
CA HIS A 452 8.23 10.35 12.82
C HIS A 452 7.01 9.79 12.08
N HIS A 453 7.24 9.01 11.01
CA HIS A 453 6.19 8.38 10.22
C HIS A 453 6.50 6.87 10.05
N ASN A 454 7.00 6.42 8.89
CA ASN A 454 7.16 4.99 8.57
C ASN A 454 8.61 4.48 8.57
N ALA A 455 9.61 5.37 8.75
CA ALA A 455 11.02 4.98 8.74
C ALA A 455 11.47 4.43 10.11
N HIS A 456 10.95 3.27 10.48
CA HIS A 456 11.25 2.59 11.75
C HIS A 456 11.32 1.06 11.57
N ALA A 457 11.76 0.35 12.61
CA ALA A 457 11.75 -1.12 12.66
C ALA A 457 10.32 -1.67 12.75
N ASP A 458 10.16 -2.94 12.37
CA ASP A 458 8.90 -3.71 12.51
C ASP A 458 7.69 -3.10 11.77
N TYR A 459 7.95 -2.37 10.68
CA TYR A 459 6.90 -1.81 9.86
C TYR A 459 6.19 -2.91 9.06
N TYR A 460 4.98 -3.29 9.46
CA TYR A 460 4.17 -4.36 8.85
C TYR A 460 4.97 -5.67 8.66
N LEU A 461 5.07 -6.16 7.43
CA LEU A 461 5.77 -7.41 7.07
C LEU A 461 7.26 -7.20 6.72
N VAL A 462 7.81 -6.02 6.95
CA VAL A 462 9.23 -5.75 6.71
C VAL A 462 10.08 -6.51 7.73
N GLN A 463 11.02 -7.33 7.25
CA GLN A 463 12.06 -7.93 8.08
C GLN A 463 13.31 -7.05 8.03
N GLY A 464 13.43 -6.15 8.99
CA GLY A 464 14.50 -5.18 9.09
C GLY A 464 14.04 -3.84 9.62
N ASP A 465 14.90 -2.83 9.47
CA ASP A 465 14.71 -1.50 10.00
C ASP A 465 14.92 -0.46 8.90
N PHE A 466 13.96 0.45 8.74
CA PHE A 466 14.08 1.59 7.82
C PHE A 466 14.69 2.83 8.47
N THR A 467 15.00 2.79 9.77
CA THR A 467 15.65 3.91 10.47
C THR A 467 16.96 4.29 9.77
N GLY A 468 17.13 5.55 9.44
CA GLY A 468 18.32 6.03 8.76
C GLY A 468 18.26 6.01 7.22
N SER A 469 17.17 5.54 6.60
CA SER A 469 16.97 5.48 5.14
C SER A 469 17.22 6.84 4.45
N TRP A 470 16.90 7.95 5.10
CA TRP A 470 17.18 9.32 4.63
C TRP A 470 18.66 9.63 4.37
N ASN A 471 19.59 8.82 4.89
CA ASN A 471 21.03 8.99 4.67
C ASN A 471 21.50 8.44 3.31
N TYR A 472 20.69 7.59 2.68
CA TYR A 472 21.08 6.84 1.47
C TYR A 472 20.40 7.35 0.19
N ILE A 473 19.60 8.41 0.25
CA ILE A 473 19.00 9.05 -0.93
C ILE A 473 19.82 10.26 -1.41
N PRO A 474 19.76 10.61 -2.71
CA PRO A 474 20.45 11.78 -3.25
C PRO A 474 20.00 13.08 -2.54
N LYS A 475 20.93 13.92 -2.13
CA LYS A 475 20.66 15.13 -1.33
C LYS A 475 19.90 16.22 -2.07
N ASP A 476 19.90 16.20 -3.37
CA ASP A 476 19.16 17.15 -4.22
C ASP A 476 17.72 16.70 -4.54
N THR A 477 17.31 15.54 -4.05
CA THR A 477 15.91 15.10 -4.07
C THR A 477 15.04 16.00 -3.18
N VAL A 478 13.88 16.40 -3.68
CA VAL A 478 12.90 17.18 -2.91
C VAL A 478 11.96 16.24 -2.19
N ILE A 479 11.78 16.43 -0.90
CA ILE A 479 10.94 15.57 -0.08
C ILE A 479 9.51 16.12 -0.05
N ALA A 480 8.55 15.36 -0.56
CA ALA A 480 7.13 15.67 -0.45
C ALA A 480 6.62 15.24 0.94
N VAL A 481 6.65 16.15 1.89
CA VAL A 481 6.28 15.89 3.28
C VAL A 481 4.78 15.81 3.40
N TRP A 482 4.28 14.69 3.96
CA TRP A 482 2.87 14.41 4.16
C TRP A 482 2.61 13.72 5.51
N GLY A 483 1.35 13.50 5.82
CA GLY A 483 0.91 12.90 7.07
C GLY A 483 0.27 13.93 8.02
N GLY A 484 -0.19 13.45 9.17
CA GLY A 484 -0.86 14.26 10.19
C GLY A 484 0.12 14.89 11.19
N GLU A 485 -0.08 14.55 12.42
CA GLU A 485 0.85 14.89 13.51
C GLU A 485 1.93 13.78 13.64
N PRO A 486 3.19 14.12 13.94
CA PRO A 486 3.72 15.45 14.25
C PRO A 486 4.40 16.14 13.06
N ARG A 487 3.63 16.82 12.21
CA ARG A 487 4.09 17.53 11.00
C ARG A 487 5.31 18.46 11.21
N GLU A 488 5.40 19.12 12.35
CA GLU A 488 6.53 20.00 12.66
C GLU A 488 7.84 19.22 12.74
N LYS A 489 7.84 18.08 13.45
CA LYS A 489 9.02 17.22 13.57
C LYS A 489 9.45 16.66 12.22
N SER A 490 8.49 16.22 11.40
CA SER A 490 8.73 15.72 10.04
C SER A 490 9.38 16.78 9.16
N LEU A 491 8.81 17.99 9.10
CA LEU A 491 9.36 19.06 8.27
C LEU A 491 10.76 19.49 8.74
N LEU A 492 10.96 19.64 10.05
CA LEU A 492 12.26 19.99 10.64
C LEU A 492 13.30 18.90 10.43
N HIS A 493 12.92 17.62 10.48
CA HIS A 493 13.82 16.49 10.23
C HIS A 493 14.55 16.62 8.89
N PHE A 494 13.82 16.92 7.82
CA PHE A 494 14.38 17.08 6.48
C PHE A 494 15.13 18.40 6.29
N ALA A 495 14.57 19.50 6.78
CA ALA A 495 15.18 20.82 6.67
C ALA A 495 16.55 20.88 7.37
N GLN A 496 16.69 20.31 8.58
CA GLN A 496 17.94 20.22 9.33
C GLN A 496 19.01 19.37 8.62
N ARG A 497 18.61 18.46 7.75
CA ARG A 497 19.50 17.63 6.94
C ARG A 497 19.82 18.22 5.57
N GLY A 498 19.33 19.44 5.31
CA GLY A 498 19.61 20.19 4.09
C GLY A 498 18.78 19.76 2.86
N PHE A 499 17.70 18.98 3.05
CA PHE A 499 16.77 18.68 1.98
C PHE A 499 15.85 19.87 1.72
N ARG A 500 15.49 20.06 0.45
CA ARG A 500 14.33 20.88 0.09
C ARG A 500 13.06 20.09 0.31
N THR A 501 11.97 20.76 0.64
CA THR A 501 10.69 20.10 0.93
C THR A 501 9.54 20.74 0.17
N LEU A 502 8.63 19.90 -0.31
CA LEU A 502 7.30 20.27 -0.78
C LEU A 502 6.30 19.80 0.29
N ILE A 503 5.36 20.62 0.67
CA ILE A 503 4.33 20.23 1.64
C ILE A 503 3.12 19.70 0.89
N ALA A 504 2.87 18.39 0.99
CA ALA A 504 1.65 17.76 0.51
C ALA A 504 0.64 17.74 1.66
N CYS A 505 -0.48 18.43 1.52
CA CYS A 505 -1.47 18.58 2.59
C CYS A 505 -2.90 18.76 2.05
N TYR A 506 -3.85 18.84 2.95
CA TYR A 506 -5.31 18.85 2.84
C TYR A 506 -5.95 17.52 3.28
N TYR A 507 -5.68 16.39 2.63
CA TYR A 507 -6.11 15.02 2.98
C TYR A 507 -7.60 14.86 3.24
N ASP A 508 -8.44 15.40 2.33
CA ASP A 508 -9.90 15.20 2.36
C ASP A 508 -10.60 15.75 3.61
N ALA A 509 -9.94 16.66 4.33
CA ALA A 509 -10.48 17.31 5.52
C ALA A 509 -11.72 18.16 5.19
N PRO A 510 -12.64 18.37 6.14
CA PRO A 510 -13.85 19.18 5.89
C PRO A 510 -13.56 20.68 5.71
N ASN A 511 -12.34 21.13 6.05
CA ASN A 511 -11.90 22.53 5.96
C ASN A 511 -10.38 22.62 5.76
N LEU A 512 -9.85 23.87 5.70
CA LEU A 512 -8.43 24.15 5.50
C LEU A 512 -7.66 24.51 6.79
N ASP A 513 -8.17 24.21 7.96
CA ASP A 513 -7.50 24.60 9.22
C ASP A 513 -6.15 23.91 9.41
N ALA A 514 -6.04 22.63 9.08
CA ALA A 514 -4.76 21.92 9.05
C ALA A 514 -3.75 22.58 8.08
N VAL A 515 -4.22 23.08 6.93
CA VAL A 515 -3.39 23.76 5.91
C VAL A 515 -2.81 25.07 6.45
N LYS A 516 -3.57 25.83 7.25
CA LYS A 516 -3.07 27.04 7.95
C LYS A 516 -1.90 26.72 8.89
N GLY A 517 -1.98 25.59 9.60
CA GLY A 517 -0.89 25.10 10.44
C GLY A 517 0.39 24.79 9.63
N TRP A 518 0.26 24.10 8.49
CA TRP A 518 1.37 23.88 7.57
C TRP A 518 1.94 25.19 7.01
N GLN A 519 1.11 26.16 6.65
CA GLN A 519 1.55 27.47 6.16
C GLN A 519 2.37 28.23 7.23
N ALA A 520 1.95 28.19 8.48
CA ALA A 520 2.69 28.80 9.57
C ALA A 520 4.08 28.18 9.75
N LEU A 521 4.19 26.85 9.70
CA LEU A 521 5.47 26.12 9.77
C LEU A 521 6.37 26.41 8.55
N ALA A 522 5.81 26.46 7.36
CA ALA A 522 6.55 26.77 6.13
C ALA A 522 7.24 28.12 6.17
N LYS A 523 6.59 29.15 6.75
CA LYS A 523 7.15 30.49 6.92
C LYS A 523 8.39 30.51 7.82
N GLN A 524 8.53 29.55 8.73
CA GLN A 524 9.63 29.45 9.69
C GLN A 524 10.69 28.45 9.27
N THR A 525 10.45 27.63 8.24
CA THR A 525 11.31 26.53 7.83
C THR A 525 12.00 26.85 6.50
N LYS A 526 13.33 26.82 6.50
CA LYS A 526 14.12 27.03 5.27
C LYS A 526 13.96 25.82 4.32
N GLY A 527 14.00 26.09 3.00
CA GLY A 527 14.03 25.06 1.98
C GLY A 527 12.66 24.52 1.56
N VAL A 528 11.56 25.07 2.09
CA VAL A 528 10.20 24.76 1.59
C VAL A 528 10.04 25.37 0.20
N THR A 529 9.81 24.52 -0.83
CA THR A 529 9.65 24.93 -2.22
C THR A 529 8.22 25.34 -2.53
N GLY A 530 7.25 24.75 -1.81
CA GLY A 530 5.84 25.03 -2.05
C GLY A 530 4.88 24.05 -1.41
N PHE A 531 3.68 23.99 -2.00
CA PHE A 531 2.57 23.17 -1.52
C PHE A 531 1.92 22.39 -2.65
N MET A 532 1.42 21.21 -2.30
CA MET A 532 0.58 20.39 -3.17
C MET A 532 -0.76 20.12 -2.48
N TYR A 533 -1.85 20.47 -3.17
CA TYR A 533 -3.20 20.05 -2.77
C TYR A 533 -3.31 18.54 -2.96
N THR A 534 -3.50 17.79 -1.88
CA THR A 534 -3.48 16.33 -1.88
C THR A 534 -4.81 15.77 -1.38
N THR A 535 -5.44 14.93 -2.20
CA THR A 535 -6.69 14.23 -1.89
C THR A 535 -6.56 12.76 -2.24
N TRP A 536 -7.10 11.87 -1.41
CA TRP A 536 -7.18 10.43 -1.65
C TRP A 536 -8.58 9.96 -2.05
N GLU A 537 -9.61 10.79 -1.72
CA GLU A 537 -11.02 10.50 -1.97
C GLU A 537 -11.62 11.32 -3.12
N ARG A 538 -10.78 12.00 -3.91
CA ARG A 538 -11.19 12.91 -5.02
C ARG A 538 -12.06 14.08 -4.56
N LYS A 539 -11.82 14.59 -3.36
CA LYS A 539 -12.50 15.78 -2.84
C LYS A 539 -11.77 17.04 -3.29
N TYR A 540 -12.25 17.67 -4.37
CA TYR A 540 -11.65 18.88 -4.94
C TYR A 540 -12.44 20.16 -4.66
N ASP A 541 -13.46 20.10 -3.81
CA ASP A 541 -14.34 21.25 -3.51
C ASP A 541 -13.58 22.44 -2.91
N LEU A 542 -12.50 22.18 -2.18
CA LEU A 542 -11.68 23.23 -1.56
C LEU A 542 -10.44 23.60 -2.40
N LEU A 543 -10.28 23.09 -3.62
CA LEU A 543 -9.10 23.34 -4.46
C LEU A 543 -8.87 24.84 -4.70
N GLY A 544 -9.91 25.60 -5.05
CA GLY A 544 -9.80 27.04 -5.23
C GLY A 544 -9.43 27.77 -3.94
N ALA A 545 -10.14 27.49 -2.85
CA ALA A 545 -9.91 28.13 -1.56
C ALA A 545 -8.50 27.82 -0.99
N PHE A 546 -7.96 26.64 -1.25
CA PHE A 546 -6.60 26.28 -0.88
C PHE A 546 -5.56 27.16 -1.59
N GLY A 547 -5.73 27.37 -2.91
CA GLY A 547 -4.85 28.25 -3.68
C GLY A 547 -4.91 29.69 -3.19
N ASP A 548 -6.12 30.21 -2.99
CA ASP A 548 -6.34 31.57 -2.50
C ASP A 548 -5.75 31.79 -1.10
N LEU A 549 -5.81 30.78 -0.22
CA LEU A 549 -5.22 30.81 1.13
C LEU A 549 -3.68 30.88 1.09
N LEU A 550 -3.04 30.10 0.22
CA LEU A 550 -1.60 29.89 0.29
C LEU A 550 -0.76 30.89 -0.50
N TRP A 551 -1.22 31.34 -1.65
CA TRP A 551 -0.46 32.27 -2.50
C TRP A 551 -1.23 33.55 -2.88
N GLY A 552 -2.38 33.78 -2.28
CA GLY A 552 -3.09 35.03 -2.21
C GLY A 552 -3.43 35.67 -3.57
N ARG A 553 -4.65 35.52 -4.01
CA ARG A 553 -5.22 36.42 -5.02
C ARG A 553 -6.36 37.20 -4.44
#